data_aa2ae1200a19024747601e2d4e27af84
#
_entry.id   aa2ae1200a19024747601e2d4e27af84
#
_cell.length_a   1.000
_cell.length_b   1.000
_cell.length_c   1.000
_cell.angle_alpha   90.00
_cell.angle_beta   90.00
_cell.angle_gamma   90.00
#
_symmetry.space_group_name_H-M   'P 1'
#
loop_
_entity.id
_entity.type
_entity.pdbx_description
1 polymer ?
#
loop_
_entity_poly.entity_id
_entity_poly.type
_entity_poly.pdbx_seq_one_letter_code
_entity_poly.pdbx_strand_id
1 'polypeptide(L)'
;MTIVTGLSGNEMYCLHAKGFTPGELVVGNSVHSIGFAGGIGAGIKTLTGGEVEQVTSIVHEGRQAAVERLMREAKNCGATGITGMNSELVWQGGNVEFLSIGNCIHHEGQKSVEPLFSSSADGQELFCQIDAGFTPIKFVFGNVAYSIGIGGGIMGGLKSLARGEVKEFSDVFNETRHRALWRITEEASQAGANAVVGIKTNILPLSGMQEMVMVGTASRHPAFEQLSRKQPITSDLTNEEMWNVIKMGYFPIQLVLGVSVYSLGFVGSIRSAFKSLARGEITEMSTLIYEARENAIKRVKADAELCGADDVVGVKTYVYQLSNGLIEFMAIGTAVRKMAGLTTQSEQLPPQAVIADKDTFINIADRRMATDLNRSMSSHTTGGVS
;
A
#
# COMPACT_ATOMS: atom_id res chain seq x y z
N MET A 1 19.26 -3.63 -31.33
CA MET A 1 19.48 -4.54 -30.18
C MET A 1 18.10 -5.00 -29.73
N THR A 2 17.86 -6.26 -29.44
CA THR A 2 16.57 -6.75 -28.95
C THR A 2 16.48 -6.40 -27.47
N ILE A 3 15.41 -5.69 -27.06
CA ILE A 3 15.11 -5.39 -25.65
C ILE A 3 14.20 -6.48 -25.08
N VAL A 4 14.29 -6.72 -23.78
CA VAL A 4 13.35 -7.55 -23.01
C VAL A 4 12.69 -6.64 -21.97
N THR A 5 11.39 -6.44 -22.10
CA THR A 5 10.64 -5.52 -21.25
C THR A 5 9.41 -6.21 -20.65
N GLY A 6 8.99 -5.79 -19.48
CA GLY A 6 7.73 -6.19 -18.86
C GLY A 6 6.53 -5.35 -19.31
N LEU A 7 6.75 -4.33 -20.15
CA LEU A 7 5.69 -3.44 -20.63
C LEU A 7 4.75 -4.17 -21.60
N SER A 8 3.46 -4.05 -21.37
CA SER A 8 2.43 -4.51 -22.29
C SER A 8 2.32 -3.60 -23.52
N GLY A 9 1.66 -4.06 -24.59
CA GLY A 9 1.44 -3.26 -25.79
C GLY A 9 0.68 -1.94 -25.53
N ASN A 10 -0.27 -1.96 -24.58
CA ASN A 10 -1.00 -0.75 -24.19
C ASN A 10 -0.11 0.26 -23.45
N GLU A 11 0.74 -0.23 -22.54
CA GLU A 11 1.70 0.61 -21.84
C GLU A 11 2.70 1.25 -22.82
N MET A 12 3.21 0.46 -23.76
CA MET A 12 4.10 0.96 -24.81
C MET A 12 3.43 2.05 -25.65
N TYR A 13 2.15 1.88 -26.01
CA TYR A 13 1.39 2.89 -26.73
C TYR A 13 1.23 4.18 -25.93
N CYS A 14 0.86 4.07 -24.65
CA CYS A 14 0.69 5.22 -23.77
C CYS A 14 2.02 5.98 -23.54
N LEU A 15 3.11 5.26 -23.36
CA LEU A 15 4.45 5.83 -23.24
C LEU A 15 4.89 6.54 -24.52
N HIS A 16 4.66 5.91 -25.69
CA HIS A 16 4.95 6.53 -26.99
C HIS A 16 4.19 7.84 -27.18
N ALA A 17 2.92 7.90 -26.76
CA ALA A 17 2.12 9.14 -26.85
C ALA A 17 2.67 10.29 -25.96
N LYS A 18 3.57 9.98 -25.01
CA LYS A 18 4.30 10.96 -24.18
C LYS A 18 5.78 11.11 -24.57
N GLY A 19 6.17 10.58 -25.75
CA GLY A 19 7.53 10.70 -26.27
C GLY A 19 8.55 9.76 -25.63
N PHE A 20 8.10 8.66 -25.03
CA PHE A 20 8.97 7.63 -24.48
C PHE A 20 9.02 6.38 -25.36
N THR A 21 10.18 5.79 -25.47
CA THR A 21 10.38 4.46 -26.04
C THR A 21 10.68 3.46 -24.94
N PRO A 22 10.27 2.17 -25.10
CA PRO A 22 10.53 1.12 -24.11
C PRO A 22 12.01 0.80 -24.02
N GLY A 23 12.47 0.50 -22.82
CA GLY A 23 13.78 -0.05 -22.50
C GLY A 23 13.68 -1.42 -21.84
N GLU A 24 14.76 -1.85 -21.22
CA GLU A 24 14.87 -3.16 -20.60
C GLU A 24 14.16 -3.24 -19.25
N LEU A 25 13.73 -4.46 -18.88
CA LEU A 25 13.34 -4.80 -17.52
C LEU A 25 14.60 -4.75 -16.64
N VAL A 26 14.53 -4.09 -15.50
CA VAL A 26 15.61 -3.95 -14.53
C VAL A 26 15.19 -4.44 -13.16
N VAL A 27 16.15 -5.04 -12.45
CA VAL A 27 15.90 -5.71 -11.18
C VAL A 27 17.00 -5.33 -10.17
N GLY A 28 16.59 -5.08 -8.94
CA GLY A 28 17.49 -4.94 -7.81
C GLY A 28 17.03 -5.82 -6.66
N ASN A 29 17.93 -6.55 -6.02
CA ASN A 29 17.59 -7.36 -4.86
C ASN A 29 18.54 -7.13 -3.70
N SER A 30 18.07 -7.40 -2.49
CA SER A 30 18.85 -7.34 -1.26
C SER A 30 18.36 -8.44 -0.30
N VAL A 31 19.26 -9.27 0.20
CA VAL A 31 18.91 -10.37 1.11
C VAL A 31 19.44 -10.05 2.50
N HIS A 32 18.54 -10.09 3.48
CA HIS A 32 18.83 -9.80 4.88
C HIS A 32 18.46 -10.99 5.77
N SER A 33 19.34 -11.31 6.71
CA SER A 33 18.99 -12.18 7.82
C SER A 33 18.34 -11.32 8.90
N ILE A 34 17.04 -11.48 9.11
CA ILE A 34 16.31 -10.73 10.13
C ILE A 34 16.45 -11.41 11.50
N GLY A 35 17.54 -12.07 11.80
CA GLY A 35 17.97 -12.54 13.14
C GLY A 35 16.89 -12.95 14.17
N PHE A 36 15.75 -13.49 13.74
CA PHE A 36 14.63 -13.86 14.62
C PHE A 36 14.98 -14.98 15.62
N ALA A 37 16.08 -15.67 15.40
CA ALA A 37 16.44 -16.84 16.20
C ALA A 37 17.10 -16.52 17.56
N GLY A 38 17.56 -15.30 17.82
CA GLY A 38 18.40 -15.10 19.00
C GLY A 38 18.26 -13.80 19.80
N GLY A 39 17.67 -12.74 19.27
CA GLY A 39 17.66 -11.45 19.96
C GLY A 39 16.36 -10.65 19.81
N ILE A 40 15.92 -10.43 18.59
CA ILE A 40 14.72 -9.64 18.29
C ILE A 40 13.46 -10.43 18.69
N GLY A 41 13.42 -11.75 18.44
CA GLY A 41 12.28 -12.61 18.79
C GLY A 41 11.97 -12.69 20.28
N ALA A 42 12.94 -12.53 21.16
CA ALA A 42 12.72 -12.51 22.60
C ALA A 42 12.16 -11.18 23.10
N GLY A 43 12.60 -10.05 22.50
CA GLY A 43 12.08 -8.71 22.81
C GLY A 43 10.66 -8.46 22.29
N ILE A 44 10.30 -9.04 21.15
CA ILE A 44 8.96 -8.89 20.54
C ILE A 44 7.85 -9.51 21.40
N LYS A 45 8.14 -10.60 22.13
CA LYS A 45 7.17 -11.26 23.01
C LYS A 45 6.72 -10.40 24.20
N THR A 46 7.46 -9.34 24.51
CA THR A 46 7.19 -8.44 25.64
C THR A 46 6.52 -7.13 25.23
N LEU A 47 6.36 -6.88 23.92
CA LEU A 47 5.79 -5.61 23.41
C LEU A 47 4.28 -5.57 23.59
N THR A 48 3.81 -4.45 24.09
CA THR A 48 2.39 -4.14 24.33
C THR A 48 1.57 -3.87 23.07
N GLY A 49 2.13 -4.11 21.87
CA GLY A 49 1.56 -3.75 20.58
C GLY A 49 2.08 -2.41 20.06
N GLY A 50 1.95 -2.19 18.76
CA GLY A 50 2.44 -1.00 18.08
C GLY A 50 3.70 -1.23 17.25
N GLU A 51 4.36 -0.14 16.86
CA GLU A 51 5.55 -0.20 16.00
C GLU A 51 6.74 -0.86 16.67
N VAL A 52 7.47 -1.66 15.89
CA VAL A 52 8.77 -2.25 16.24
C VAL A 52 9.86 -1.55 15.42
N GLU A 53 10.33 -0.41 15.92
CA GLU A 53 11.24 0.50 15.20
C GLU A 53 12.49 -0.19 14.63
N GLN A 54 13.11 -1.10 15.38
CA GLN A 54 14.29 -1.84 14.91
C GLN A 54 14.00 -2.69 13.67
N VAL A 55 12.84 -3.35 13.65
CA VAL A 55 12.42 -4.15 12.48
C VAL A 55 12.02 -3.25 11.32
N THR A 56 11.31 -2.16 11.60
CA THR A 56 10.99 -1.15 10.59
C THR A 56 12.24 -0.65 9.89
N SER A 57 13.31 -0.33 10.64
CA SER A 57 14.59 0.16 10.09
C SER A 57 15.26 -0.88 9.20
N ILE A 58 15.39 -2.13 9.67
CA ILE A 58 16.02 -3.22 8.90
C ILE A 58 15.26 -3.46 7.58
N VAL A 59 13.93 -3.47 7.63
CA VAL A 59 13.09 -3.64 6.44
C VAL A 59 13.23 -2.46 5.49
N HIS A 60 13.26 -1.24 6.04
CA HIS A 60 13.48 -0.02 5.25
C HIS A 60 14.83 -0.05 4.53
N GLU A 61 15.92 -0.35 5.24
CA GLU A 61 17.27 -0.46 4.68
C GLU A 61 17.36 -1.54 3.59
N GLY A 62 16.71 -2.69 3.80
CA GLY A 62 16.66 -3.76 2.82
C GLY A 62 15.95 -3.36 1.52
N ARG A 63 14.80 -2.69 1.63
CA ARG A 63 14.06 -2.15 0.47
C ARG A 63 14.87 -1.06 -0.25
N GLN A 64 15.46 -0.15 0.50
CA GLN A 64 16.30 0.92 -0.04
C GLN A 64 17.48 0.35 -0.83
N ALA A 65 18.18 -0.66 -0.30
CA ALA A 65 19.31 -1.30 -0.97
C ALA A 65 18.89 -2.00 -2.29
N ALA A 66 17.70 -2.60 -2.34
CA ALA A 66 17.15 -3.18 -3.56
C ALA A 66 16.85 -2.09 -4.61
N VAL A 67 16.18 -1.01 -4.20
CA VAL A 67 15.90 0.14 -5.07
C VAL A 67 17.20 0.75 -5.64
N GLU A 68 18.21 0.96 -4.81
CA GLU A 68 19.50 1.52 -5.26
C GLU A 68 20.21 0.64 -6.29
N ARG A 69 20.11 -0.69 -6.15
CA ARG A 69 20.68 -1.63 -7.14
C ARG A 69 19.94 -1.56 -8.46
N LEU A 70 18.61 -1.54 -8.42
CA LEU A 70 17.77 -1.35 -9.61
C LEU A 70 18.09 -0.02 -10.32
N MET A 71 18.18 1.09 -9.58
CA MET A 71 18.51 2.41 -10.14
C MET A 71 19.90 2.40 -10.81
N ARG A 72 20.86 1.67 -10.25
CA ARG A 72 22.20 1.50 -10.84
C ARG A 72 22.15 0.72 -12.15
N GLU A 73 21.36 -0.34 -12.20
CA GLU A 73 21.15 -1.13 -13.42
C GLU A 73 20.51 -0.28 -14.51
N ALA A 74 19.44 0.46 -14.19
CA ALA A 74 18.78 1.36 -15.13
C ALA A 74 19.71 2.46 -15.68
N LYS A 75 20.58 3.01 -14.82
CA LYS A 75 21.60 3.96 -15.25
C LYS A 75 22.58 3.34 -16.23
N ASN A 76 23.01 2.09 -16.01
CA ASN A 76 23.89 1.36 -16.93
C ASN A 76 23.23 1.10 -18.29
N CYS A 77 21.90 0.94 -18.33
CA CYS A 77 21.11 0.84 -19.56
C CYS A 77 20.89 2.20 -20.26
N GLY A 78 21.36 3.30 -19.69
CA GLY A 78 21.18 4.65 -20.24
C GLY A 78 19.74 5.14 -20.22
N ALA A 79 18.93 4.64 -19.30
CA ALA A 79 17.54 5.04 -19.16
C ALA A 79 17.40 6.54 -18.82
N THR A 80 16.31 7.16 -19.24
CA THR A 80 15.90 8.50 -18.82
C THR A 80 14.86 8.46 -17.72
N GLY A 81 14.17 7.34 -17.56
CA GLY A 81 13.20 7.08 -16.51
C GLY A 81 12.97 5.58 -16.29
N ILE A 82 12.29 5.28 -15.18
CA ILE A 82 11.83 3.93 -14.85
C ILE A 82 10.34 4.02 -14.53
N THR A 83 9.55 3.12 -15.12
CA THR A 83 8.11 3.01 -14.89
C THR A 83 7.76 1.64 -14.31
N GLY A 84 6.61 1.53 -13.64
CA GLY A 84 6.12 0.29 -13.07
C GLY A 84 7.01 -0.25 -11.95
N MET A 85 7.69 0.62 -11.20
CA MET A 85 8.50 0.17 -10.08
C MET A 85 7.64 -0.42 -8.97
N ASN A 86 8.06 -1.58 -8.49
CA ASN A 86 7.47 -2.25 -7.33
C ASN A 86 8.57 -2.66 -6.34
N SER A 87 8.19 -2.95 -5.10
CA SER A 87 9.08 -3.43 -4.04
C SER A 87 8.41 -4.58 -3.29
N GLU A 88 8.90 -5.78 -3.54
CA GLU A 88 8.40 -7.02 -2.97
C GLU A 88 9.25 -7.49 -1.80
N LEU A 89 8.66 -8.33 -0.95
CA LEU A 89 9.31 -9.02 0.15
C LEU A 89 9.08 -10.53 -0.04
N VAL A 90 10.16 -11.29 -0.15
CA VAL A 90 10.14 -12.73 -0.40
C VAL A 90 10.88 -13.48 0.69
N TRP A 91 10.21 -14.47 1.29
CA TRP A 91 10.84 -15.33 2.30
C TRP A 91 11.63 -16.46 1.65
N GLN A 92 12.92 -16.57 1.99
CA GLN A 92 13.78 -17.64 1.48
C GLN A 92 14.65 -18.23 2.60
N GLY A 93 14.37 -19.46 3.03
CA GLY A 93 15.24 -20.23 3.91
C GLY A 93 15.58 -19.55 5.24
N GLY A 94 14.63 -18.79 5.84
CA GLY A 94 14.82 -18.04 7.08
C GLY A 94 15.41 -16.64 6.90
N ASN A 95 15.72 -16.26 5.66
CA ASN A 95 16.11 -14.89 5.28
C ASN A 95 14.97 -14.18 4.58
N VAL A 96 15.06 -12.87 4.49
CA VAL A 96 14.15 -12.03 3.71
C VAL A 96 14.90 -11.45 2.53
N GLU A 97 14.38 -11.67 1.35
CA GLU A 97 14.80 -10.99 0.13
C GLU A 97 13.86 -9.80 -0.12
N PHE A 98 14.44 -8.64 -0.32
CA PHE A 98 13.78 -7.46 -0.85
C PHE A 98 14.10 -7.39 -2.34
N LEU A 99 13.04 -7.36 -3.15
CA LEU A 99 13.13 -7.39 -4.60
C LEU A 99 12.45 -6.14 -5.17
N SER A 100 13.18 -5.35 -5.94
CA SER A 100 12.62 -4.23 -6.70
C SER A 100 12.71 -4.54 -8.18
N ILE A 101 11.62 -4.29 -8.90
CA ILE A 101 11.50 -4.53 -10.35
C ILE A 101 10.94 -3.27 -11.00
N GLY A 102 11.35 -2.98 -12.23
CA GLY A 102 10.84 -1.85 -13.01
C GLY A 102 11.25 -1.96 -14.47
N ASN A 103 10.72 -1.10 -15.31
CA ASN A 103 11.02 -1.06 -16.74
C ASN A 103 11.69 0.27 -17.10
N CYS A 104 12.85 0.19 -17.73
CA CYS A 104 13.51 1.37 -18.29
C CYS A 104 12.67 1.99 -19.40
N ILE A 105 12.69 3.30 -19.47
CA ILE A 105 12.14 4.07 -20.58
C ILE A 105 13.13 5.14 -21.02
N HIS A 106 13.09 5.49 -22.30
CA HIS A 106 13.98 6.47 -22.91
C HIS A 106 13.13 7.57 -23.53
N HIS A 107 13.37 8.82 -23.16
CA HIS A 107 12.69 9.95 -23.78
C HIS A 107 13.35 10.28 -25.13
N GLU A 108 12.55 10.42 -26.19
CA GLU A 108 13.05 10.75 -27.52
C GLU A 108 13.77 12.11 -27.52
N GLY A 109 14.98 12.13 -28.05
CA GLY A 109 15.80 13.35 -28.14
C GLY A 109 16.50 13.79 -26.86
N GLN A 110 16.31 13.09 -25.73
CA GLN A 110 17.09 13.33 -24.50
C GLN A 110 18.14 12.25 -24.31
N LYS A 111 19.39 12.67 -24.12
CA LYS A 111 20.40 11.79 -23.54
C LYS A 111 20.05 11.59 -22.05
N SER A 112 20.42 10.45 -21.48
CA SER A 112 20.22 10.15 -20.05
C SER A 112 20.44 11.42 -19.20
N VAL A 113 19.38 11.89 -18.54
CA VAL A 113 19.44 13.09 -17.69
C VAL A 113 19.57 12.62 -16.25
N GLU A 114 20.53 13.15 -15.56
CA GLU A 114 20.63 12.97 -14.10
C GLU A 114 19.93 14.14 -13.38
N PRO A 115 19.14 13.86 -12.36
CA PRO A 115 18.78 12.55 -11.83
C PRO A 115 17.74 11.83 -12.70
N LEU A 116 17.96 10.50 -12.88
CA LEU A 116 17.01 9.58 -13.51
C LEU A 116 15.71 9.57 -12.69
N PHE A 117 14.55 9.87 -13.28
CA PHE A 117 13.29 9.75 -12.57
C PHE A 117 12.86 8.28 -12.42
N SER A 118 12.07 7.98 -11.39
CA SER A 118 11.51 6.66 -11.18
C SER A 118 10.06 6.76 -10.69
N SER A 119 9.22 5.81 -11.11
CA SER A 119 7.78 5.86 -10.86
C SER A 119 7.21 4.48 -10.53
N SER A 120 6.30 4.42 -9.55
CA SER A 120 5.47 3.25 -9.27
C SER A 120 4.35 3.06 -10.30
N ALA A 121 4.04 4.09 -11.08
CA ALA A 121 3.04 4.06 -12.12
C ALA A 121 3.51 3.17 -13.27
N ASP A 122 2.66 2.26 -13.76
CA ASP A 122 2.88 1.55 -15.01
C ASP A 122 2.81 2.50 -16.21
N GLY A 123 3.00 2.01 -17.43
CA GLY A 123 3.04 2.88 -18.61
C GLY A 123 1.73 3.62 -18.90
N GLN A 124 0.57 3.05 -18.55
CA GLN A 124 -0.74 3.69 -18.67
C GLN A 124 -0.95 4.71 -17.55
N GLU A 125 -0.67 4.31 -16.31
CA GLU A 125 -0.70 5.18 -15.14
C GLU A 125 0.24 6.39 -15.31
N LEU A 126 1.44 6.17 -15.86
CA LEU A 126 2.43 7.25 -16.09
C LEU A 126 1.94 8.25 -17.14
N PHE A 127 1.28 7.78 -18.21
CA PHE A 127 0.61 8.68 -19.16
C PHE A 127 -0.39 9.56 -18.42
N CYS A 128 -1.30 8.98 -17.64
CA CYS A 128 -2.34 9.69 -16.92
C CYS A 128 -1.75 10.70 -15.92
N GLN A 129 -0.70 10.31 -15.20
CA GLN A 129 0.02 11.15 -14.27
C GLN A 129 0.60 12.41 -14.94
N ILE A 130 1.34 12.23 -16.03
CA ILE A 130 1.96 13.34 -16.78
C ILE A 130 0.86 14.21 -17.42
N ASP A 131 -0.16 13.59 -17.99
CA ASP A 131 -1.25 14.30 -18.67
C ASP A 131 -2.10 15.13 -17.70
N ALA A 132 -2.24 14.68 -16.45
CA ALA A 132 -2.86 15.42 -15.36
C ALA A 132 -1.95 16.52 -14.77
N GLY A 133 -0.73 16.71 -15.27
CA GLY A 133 0.21 17.77 -14.86
C GLY A 133 1.20 17.37 -13.74
N PHE A 134 1.23 16.10 -13.31
CA PHE A 134 2.18 15.62 -12.31
C PHE A 134 3.47 15.14 -12.97
N THR A 135 4.55 15.87 -12.76
CA THR A 135 5.89 15.46 -13.21
C THR A 135 6.50 14.48 -12.22
N PRO A 136 6.80 13.24 -12.62
CA PRO A 136 7.42 12.25 -11.73
C PRO A 136 8.84 12.63 -11.38
N ILE A 137 9.27 12.35 -10.14
CA ILE A 137 10.63 12.59 -9.65
C ILE A 137 11.24 11.28 -9.19
N LYS A 138 10.62 10.62 -8.22
CA LYS A 138 11.22 9.45 -7.55
C LYS A 138 10.15 8.47 -7.07
N PHE A 139 10.42 7.18 -7.23
CA PHE A 139 9.73 6.13 -6.49
C PHE A 139 10.03 6.28 -5.00
N VAL A 140 8.99 6.37 -4.19
CA VAL A 140 9.10 6.53 -2.74
C VAL A 140 8.27 5.49 -2.01
N PHE A 141 8.69 5.16 -0.78
CA PHE A 141 7.95 4.25 0.07
C PHE A 141 8.03 4.65 1.55
N GLY A 142 6.99 4.31 2.30
CA GLY A 142 6.96 4.44 3.75
C GLY A 142 6.50 3.13 4.35
N ASN A 143 7.25 2.57 5.30
CA ASN A 143 6.93 1.31 5.93
C ASN A 143 6.89 1.41 7.45
N VAL A 144 6.11 0.53 8.06
CA VAL A 144 6.03 0.33 9.51
C VAL A 144 5.87 -1.15 9.80
N ALA A 145 6.82 -1.74 10.51
CA ALA A 145 6.65 -3.07 11.09
C ALA A 145 6.00 -2.94 12.47
N TYR A 146 4.95 -3.70 12.73
CA TYR A 146 4.20 -3.61 13.97
C TYR A 146 3.82 -4.97 14.54
N SER A 147 3.80 -5.03 15.86
CA SER A 147 3.36 -6.20 16.60
C SER A 147 1.91 -6.05 17.04
N ILE A 148 1.17 -7.14 16.98
CA ILE A 148 -0.22 -7.21 17.47
C ILE A 148 -0.28 -7.38 18.99
N GLY A 149 0.88 -7.45 19.67
CA GLY A 149 0.94 -7.56 21.14
C GLY A 149 0.55 -8.93 21.70
N ILE A 150 1.02 -10.04 21.10
CA ILE A 150 0.68 -11.42 21.49
C ILE A 150 1.27 -11.81 22.87
N GLY A 151 2.18 -11.04 23.42
CA GLY A 151 2.94 -11.36 24.65
C GLY A 151 2.56 -10.57 25.87
N GLY A 152 1.51 -10.93 26.56
CA GLY A 152 1.40 -10.73 28.02
C GLY A 152 0.99 -9.36 28.57
N GLY A 153 1.07 -8.25 27.84
CA GLY A 153 0.76 -6.94 28.39
C GLY A 153 -0.73 -6.55 28.28
N ILE A 154 -1.19 -6.34 27.06
CA ILE A 154 -2.59 -5.94 26.78
C ILE A 154 -3.48 -7.19 26.64
N MET A 155 -2.95 -8.31 26.13
CA MET A 155 -3.70 -9.55 25.94
C MET A 155 -4.06 -10.30 27.24
N GLY A 156 -3.39 -10.02 28.37
CA GLY A 156 -3.82 -10.52 29.68
C GLY A 156 -5.19 -10.00 30.10
N GLY A 157 -5.54 -8.78 29.67
CA GLY A 157 -6.86 -8.16 29.86
C GLY A 157 -7.92 -8.58 28.83
N LEU A 158 -7.51 -9.14 27.67
CA LEU A 158 -8.41 -9.53 26.56
C LEU A 158 -9.40 -10.65 26.93
N LYS A 159 -9.08 -11.45 27.95
CA LYS A 159 -10.01 -12.51 28.43
C LYS A 159 -11.32 -11.95 29.00
N SER A 160 -11.38 -10.65 29.29
CA SER A 160 -12.55 -9.95 29.82
C SER A 160 -13.15 -8.93 28.83
N LEU A 161 -12.63 -8.81 27.60
CA LEU A 161 -13.15 -7.83 26.65
C LEU A 161 -14.59 -8.16 26.26
N ALA A 162 -15.46 -7.21 26.54
CA ALA A 162 -16.81 -7.18 26.00
C ALA A 162 -16.74 -7.12 24.47
N ARG A 163 -17.81 -7.57 23.80
CA ARG A 163 -17.98 -7.39 22.36
C ARG A 163 -18.01 -5.90 22.03
N GLY A 164 -17.34 -5.49 20.96
CA GLY A 164 -17.35 -4.12 20.49
C GLY A 164 -15.96 -3.57 20.10
N GLU A 165 -15.89 -2.28 19.86
CA GLU A 165 -14.63 -1.60 19.55
C GLU A 165 -13.67 -1.63 20.74
N VAL A 166 -12.42 -1.99 20.46
CA VAL A 166 -11.32 -1.89 21.40
C VAL A 166 -10.55 -0.62 21.09
N LYS A 167 -10.99 0.48 21.69
CA LYS A 167 -10.56 1.83 21.35
C LYS A 167 -9.03 1.99 21.44
N GLU A 168 -8.40 1.44 22.47
CA GLU A 168 -6.94 1.51 22.65
C GLU A 168 -6.18 0.88 21.48
N PHE A 169 -6.67 -0.24 20.94
CA PHE A 169 -6.10 -0.84 19.74
C PHE A 169 -6.40 -0.03 18.50
N SER A 170 -7.64 0.46 18.36
CA SER A 170 -8.02 1.33 17.25
C SER A 170 -7.10 2.55 17.16
N ASP A 171 -6.78 3.18 18.29
CA ASP A 171 -5.93 4.37 18.35
C ASP A 171 -4.47 4.04 18.01
N VAL A 172 -3.90 2.97 18.60
CA VAL A 172 -2.53 2.53 18.31
C VAL A 172 -2.35 2.13 16.84
N PHE A 173 -3.31 1.39 16.29
CA PHE A 173 -3.24 0.99 14.88
C PHE A 173 -3.43 2.18 13.95
N ASN A 174 -4.36 3.08 14.27
CA ASN A 174 -4.56 4.31 13.50
C ASN A 174 -3.28 5.16 13.46
N GLU A 175 -2.62 5.36 14.60
CA GLU A 175 -1.33 6.05 14.67
C GLU A 175 -0.25 5.35 13.84
N THR A 176 -0.14 4.01 13.96
CA THR A 176 0.83 3.22 13.19
C THR A 176 0.64 3.39 11.68
N ARG A 177 -0.62 3.42 11.20
CA ARG A 177 -0.92 3.63 9.78
C ARG A 177 -0.53 5.03 9.32
N HIS A 178 -0.80 6.05 10.13
CA HIS A 178 -0.39 7.42 9.84
C HIS A 178 1.14 7.60 9.83
N ARG A 179 1.90 6.81 10.59
CA ARG A 179 3.36 6.84 10.54
C ARG A 179 3.91 6.37 9.19
N ALA A 180 3.31 5.35 8.56
CA ALA A 180 3.71 4.92 7.22
C ALA A 180 3.45 6.04 6.20
N LEU A 181 2.27 6.69 6.28
CA LEU A 181 1.93 7.83 5.44
C LEU A 181 2.87 9.02 5.65
N TRP A 182 3.23 9.31 6.90
CA TRP A 182 4.19 10.37 7.20
C TRP A 182 5.56 10.07 6.59
N ARG A 183 6.07 8.83 6.69
CA ARG A 183 7.38 8.44 6.14
C ARG A 183 7.46 8.58 4.63
N ILE A 184 6.45 8.13 3.89
CA ILE A 184 6.44 8.29 2.44
C ILE A 184 6.37 9.78 2.04
N THR A 185 5.63 10.59 2.81
CA THR A 185 5.52 12.03 2.59
C THR A 185 6.85 12.74 2.86
N GLU A 186 7.56 12.33 3.93
CA GLU A 186 8.87 12.87 4.28
C GLU A 186 9.92 12.52 3.22
N GLU A 187 9.97 11.27 2.75
CA GLU A 187 10.86 10.86 1.66
C GLU A 187 10.61 11.66 0.38
N ALA A 188 9.35 11.90 0.04
CA ALA A 188 8.98 12.73 -1.10
C ALA A 188 9.42 14.19 -0.92
N SER A 189 9.23 14.75 0.27
CA SER A 189 9.66 16.11 0.60
C SER A 189 11.18 16.27 0.46
N GLN A 190 11.95 15.29 0.94
CA GLN A 190 13.42 15.27 0.80
C GLN A 190 13.86 15.18 -0.68
N ALA A 191 13.06 14.55 -1.54
CA ALA A 191 13.28 14.53 -2.98
C ALA A 191 12.87 15.83 -3.70
N GLY A 192 12.39 16.85 -2.97
CA GLY A 192 11.91 18.10 -3.53
C GLY A 192 10.55 18.00 -4.24
N ALA A 193 9.78 16.95 -3.96
CA ALA A 193 8.43 16.78 -4.46
C ALA A 193 7.41 17.60 -3.65
N ASN A 194 6.28 17.93 -4.28
CA ASN A 194 5.14 18.53 -3.61
C ASN A 194 3.88 17.65 -3.67
N ALA A 195 4.02 16.44 -4.21
CA ALA A 195 2.97 15.44 -4.30
C ALA A 195 3.53 14.01 -4.19
N VAL A 196 2.75 13.10 -3.62
CA VAL A 196 2.90 11.65 -3.75
C VAL A 196 1.62 11.09 -4.33
N VAL A 197 1.67 10.55 -5.52
CA VAL A 197 0.50 10.06 -6.27
C VAL A 197 0.59 8.56 -6.52
N GLY A 198 -0.57 7.94 -6.74
CA GLY A 198 -0.68 6.52 -7.00
C GLY A 198 -0.21 5.68 -5.80
N ILE A 199 -0.52 6.11 -4.56
CA ILE A 199 -0.09 5.38 -3.37
C ILE A 199 -0.82 4.05 -3.30
N LYS A 200 -0.06 2.96 -3.34
CA LYS A 200 -0.52 1.58 -3.12
C LYS A 200 -0.14 1.16 -1.71
N THR A 201 -1.11 0.66 -0.96
CA THR A 201 -0.93 0.23 0.44
C THR A 201 -1.01 -1.28 0.53
N ASN A 202 0.02 -1.91 1.10
CA ASN A 202 0.07 -3.35 1.34
C ASN A 202 0.33 -3.63 2.82
N ILE A 203 -0.27 -4.71 3.34
CA ILE A 203 0.03 -5.26 4.66
C ILE A 203 0.56 -6.67 4.45
N LEU A 204 1.79 -6.89 4.85
CA LEU A 204 2.54 -8.12 4.61
C LEU A 204 2.85 -8.82 5.93
N PRO A 205 2.73 -10.16 6.00
CA PRO A 205 3.13 -10.92 7.18
C PRO A 205 4.67 -10.89 7.32
N LEU A 206 5.15 -10.62 8.54
CA LEU A 206 6.57 -10.51 8.86
C LEU A 206 6.90 -11.26 10.16
N SER A 207 7.06 -12.59 10.07
CA SER A 207 7.51 -13.45 11.21
C SER A 207 6.83 -13.17 12.56
N GLY A 208 5.50 -13.28 12.61
CA GLY A 208 4.69 -13.02 13.81
C GLY A 208 4.34 -11.56 14.06
N MET A 209 4.81 -10.69 13.19
CA MET A 209 4.44 -9.28 13.06
C MET A 209 3.77 -9.04 11.71
N GLN A 210 3.41 -7.79 11.46
CA GLN A 210 2.97 -7.32 10.14
C GLN A 210 3.80 -6.11 9.73
N GLU A 211 4.06 -5.98 8.46
CA GLU A 211 4.56 -4.75 7.85
C GLU A 211 3.41 -4.08 7.09
N MET A 212 3.18 -2.80 7.34
CA MET A 212 2.45 -1.95 6.43
C MET A 212 3.46 -1.20 5.57
N VAL A 213 3.34 -1.30 4.27
CA VAL A 213 4.15 -0.54 3.32
C VAL A 213 3.24 0.23 2.37
N MET A 214 3.53 1.49 2.21
CA MET A 214 2.97 2.38 1.20
C MET A 214 4.05 2.66 0.16
N VAL A 215 3.74 2.47 -1.12
CA VAL A 215 4.62 2.83 -2.23
C VAL A 215 3.90 3.82 -3.13
N GLY A 216 4.63 4.73 -3.76
CA GLY A 216 4.04 5.73 -4.63
C GLY A 216 5.08 6.49 -5.44
N THR A 217 4.64 7.48 -6.20
CA THR A 217 5.51 8.34 -6.99
C THR A 217 5.55 9.75 -6.41
N ALA A 218 6.70 10.14 -5.88
CA ALA A 218 7.00 11.52 -5.55
C ALA A 218 7.02 12.35 -6.84
N SER A 219 6.22 13.42 -6.88
CA SER A 219 5.94 14.19 -8.08
C SER A 219 5.85 15.67 -7.78
N ARG A 220 5.86 16.50 -8.83
CA ARG A 220 5.61 17.92 -8.72
C ARG A 220 4.42 18.32 -9.59
N HIS A 221 3.55 19.16 -9.01
CA HIS A 221 2.42 19.76 -9.74
C HIS A 221 2.36 21.26 -9.45
N PRO A 222 2.22 22.12 -10.48
CA PRO A 222 2.25 23.58 -10.32
C PRO A 222 1.08 24.14 -9.49
N ALA A 223 -0.08 23.49 -9.54
CA ALA A 223 -1.25 23.92 -8.75
C ALA A 223 -1.04 23.82 -7.24
N PHE A 224 -0.02 23.06 -6.77
CA PHE A 224 0.29 22.97 -5.34
C PHE A 224 0.67 24.33 -4.73
N GLU A 225 1.29 25.22 -5.48
CA GLU A 225 1.65 26.54 -5.02
C GLU A 225 0.43 27.40 -4.59
N GLN A 226 -0.75 27.05 -5.12
CA GLN A 226 -2.01 27.70 -4.76
C GLN A 226 -2.59 27.19 -3.42
N LEU A 227 -2.05 26.09 -2.92
CA LEU A 227 -2.55 25.45 -1.70
C LEU A 227 -1.70 25.88 -0.52
N SER A 228 -1.55 26.85 0.03
CA SER A 228 -0.79 27.30 1.22
C SER A 228 -0.36 26.16 2.21
N ARG A 229 0.13 25.05 1.68
CA ARG A 229 0.53 23.84 2.42
C ARG A 229 2.04 23.68 2.40
N LYS A 230 2.59 23.19 3.51
CA LYS A 230 4.04 22.94 3.66
C LYS A 230 4.42 21.49 3.29
N GLN A 231 3.50 20.55 3.43
CA GLN A 231 3.75 19.13 3.16
C GLN A 231 3.21 18.72 1.79
N PRO A 232 3.87 17.79 1.10
CA PRO A 232 3.35 17.22 -0.15
C PRO A 232 1.92 16.72 0.00
N ILE A 233 1.13 16.89 -1.05
CA ILE A 233 -0.18 16.22 -1.15
C ILE A 233 0.02 14.72 -1.30
N THR A 234 -0.97 13.93 -0.90
CA THR A 234 -0.92 12.47 -1.01
C THR A 234 -2.24 11.95 -1.59
N SER A 235 -2.17 10.92 -2.45
CA SER A 235 -3.34 10.32 -3.08
C SER A 235 -3.16 8.82 -3.29
N ASP A 236 -4.18 8.02 -2.92
CA ASP A 236 -4.27 6.58 -3.20
C ASP A 236 -5.15 6.26 -4.43
N LEU A 237 -5.61 7.29 -5.14
CA LEU A 237 -6.25 7.10 -6.44
C LEU A 237 -5.27 6.48 -7.42
N THR A 238 -5.74 5.60 -8.30
CA THR A 238 -4.96 5.25 -9.47
C THR A 238 -4.72 6.51 -10.30
N ASN A 239 -3.70 6.53 -11.13
CA ASN A 239 -3.43 7.74 -11.90
C ASN A 239 -4.53 8.03 -12.95
N GLU A 240 -5.26 7.01 -13.39
CA GLU A 240 -6.46 7.17 -14.23
C GLU A 240 -7.61 7.83 -13.46
N GLU A 241 -7.88 7.36 -12.21
CA GLU A 241 -8.88 8.00 -11.35
C GLU A 241 -8.50 9.45 -11.04
N MET A 242 -7.21 9.69 -10.74
CA MET A 242 -6.69 11.03 -10.50
C MET A 242 -6.86 11.94 -11.73
N TRP A 243 -6.59 11.42 -12.93
CA TRP A 243 -6.81 12.16 -14.18
C TRP A 243 -8.28 12.57 -14.34
N ASN A 244 -9.23 11.66 -14.08
CA ASN A 244 -10.66 11.95 -14.11
C ASN A 244 -11.07 12.99 -13.06
N VAL A 245 -10.54 12.89 -11.87
CA VAL A 245 -10.80 13.86 -10.78
C VAL A 245 -10.31 15.26 -11.16
N ILE A 246 -9.09 15.36 -11.71
CA ILE A 246 -8.55 16.64 -12.24
C ILE A 246 -9.42 17.19 -13.38
N LYS A 247 -9.84 16.32 -14.31
CA LYS A 247 -10.72 16.71 -15.43
C LYS A 247 -12.05 17.30 -14.95
N MET A 248 -12.56 16.83 -13.82
CA MET A 248 -13.78 17.35 -13.18
C MET A 248 -13.55 18.63 -12.36
N GLY A 249 -12.33 19.14 -12.30
CA GLY A 249 -11.97 20.34 -11.53
C GLY A 249 -11.77 20.11 -10.04
N TYR A 250 -11.48 18.86 -9.63
CA TYR A 250 -11.07 18.54 -8.27
C TYR A 250 -9.57 18.29 -8.21
N PHE A 251 -8.94 18.69 -7.13
CA PHE A 251 -7.54 18.45 -6.85
C PHE A 251 -7.36 17.56 -5.61
N PRO A 252 -6.58 16.47 -5.68
CA PRO A 252 -6.27 15.66 -4.52
C PRO A 252 -5.45 16.49 -3.53
N ILE A 253 -5.75 16.40 -2.24
CA ILE A 253 -5.05 17.15 -1.22
C ILE A 253 -4.41 16.27 -0.15
N GLN A 254 -5.03 15.14 0.18
CA GLN A 254 -4.49 14.24 1.18
C GLN A 254 -5.09 12.85 1.08
N LEU A 255 -4.26 11.82 1.18
CA LEU A 255 -4.71 10.48 1.54
C LEU A 255 -5.20 10.52 2.99
N VAL A 256 -6.44 10.10 3.20
CA VAL A 256 -7.08 10.03 4.51
C VAL A 256 -7.38 8.59 4.87
N LEU A 257 -7.19 8.23 6.11
CA LEU A 257 -7.38 6.87 6.57
C LEU A 257 -7.96 6.80 7.99
N GLY A 258 -8.68 5.71 8.26
CA GLY A 258 -9.25 5.46 9.57
C GLY A 258 -9.24 3.97 9.88
N VAL A 259 -8.92 3.64 11.12
CA VAL A 259 -8.87 2.26 11.61
C VAL A 259 -9.82 2.08 12.76
N SER A 260 -10.48 0.93 12.81
CA SER A 260 -11.27 0.48 13.95
C SER A 260 -10.98 -0.99 14.23
N VAL A 261 -10.63 -1.33 15.47
CA VAL A 261 -10.36 -2.71 15.90
C VAL A 261 -11.51 -3.19 16.79
N TYR A 262 -12.04 -4.34 16.45
CA TYR A 262 -13.18 -4.94 17.11
C TYR A 262 -12.87 -6.29 17.72
N SER A 263 -13.40 -6.52 18.93
CA SER A 263 -13.42 -7.83 19.57
C SER A 263 -14.73 -8.55 19.25
N LEU A 264 -14.63 -9.77 18.77
CA LEU A 264 -15.79 -10.67 18.60
C LEU A 264 -16.26 -11.28 19.93
N GLY A 265 -15.59 -10.96 21.05
CA GLY A 265 -15.81 -11.60 22.34
C GLY A 265 -15.10 -12.95 22.48
N PHE A 266 -15.30 -13.62 23.58
CA PHE A 266 -14.57 -14.86 23.90
C PHE A 266 -14.84 -15.96 22.86
N VAL A 267 -13.81 -16.43 22.17
CA VAL A 267 -13.87 -17.42 21.08
C VAL A 267 -14.63 -18.71 21.47
N GLY A 268 -14.64 -19.06 22.78
CA GLY A 268 -15.40 -20.19 23.31
C GLY A 268 -16.92 -20.04 23.22
N SER A 269 -17.45 -18.84 23.42
CA SER A 269 -18.89 -18.57 23.34
C SER A 269 -19.38 -18.49 21.89
N ILE A 270 -18.52 -18.02 20.97
CA ILE A 270 -18.84 -17.97 19.53
C ILE A 270 -18.83 -19.38 18.95
N ARG A 271 -17.85 -20.22 19.29
CA ARG A 271 -17.79 -21.60 18.80
C ARG A 271 -18.98 -22.47 19.28
N SER A 272 -19.48 -22.21 20.47
CA SER A 272 -20.72 -22.86 20.97
C SER A 272 -21.97 -22.29 20.31
N ALA A 273 -22.03 -20.99 20.03
CA ALA A 273 -23.13 -20.36 19.31
C ALA A 273 -23.18 -20.81 17.84
N PHE A 274 -22.04 -20.95 17.17
CA PHE A 274 -21.96 -21.49 15.80
C PHE A 274 -22.36 -22.97 15.70
N LYS A 275 -22.18 -23.77 16.74
CA LYS A 275 -22.61 -25.18 16.75
C LYS A 275 -24.12 -25.36 16.96
N SER A 276 -24.80 -24.35 17.49
CA SER A 276 -26.24 -24.41 17.79
C SER A 276 -27.12 -23.69 16.77
N LEU A 277 -26.56 -22.94 15.81
CA LEU A 277 -27.31 -22.16 14.85
C LEU A 277 -27.48 -22.95 13.55
N ALA A 278 -28.75 -23.23 13.22
CA ALA A 278 -29.18 -23.57 11.88
C ALA A 278 -28.80 -22.43 10.91
N ARG A 279 -28.62 -22.74 9.62
CA ARG A 279 -28.26 -21.81 8.55
C ARG A 279 -29.08 -20.51 8.63
N GLY A 280 -28.39 -19.35 8.73
CA GLY A 280 -29.04 -18.04 8.77
C GLY A 280 -28.06 -16.91 9.10
N GLU A 281 -28.53 -15.67 9.07
CA GLU A 281 -27.76 -14.48 9.43
C GLU A 281 -27.49 -14.47 10.94
N ILE A 282 -26.28 -14.09 11.31
CA ILE A 282 -25.89 -13.83 12.70
C ILE A 282 -25.95 -12.32 12.91
N THR A 283 -27.15 -11.85 13.24
CA THR A 283 -27.49 -10.42 13.33
C THR A 283 -26.52 -9.62 14.24
N GLU A 284 -26.14 -10.20 15.39
CA GLU A 284 -25.20 -9.55 16.30
C GLU A 284 -23.82 -9.34 15.67
N MET A 285 -23.36 -10.28 14.86
CA MET A 285 -22.07 -10.19 14.16
C MET A 285 -22.15 -9.20 13.01
N SER A 286 -23.25 -9.18 12.28
CA SER A 286 -23.52 -8.20 11.23
C SER A 286 -23.50 -6.78 11.80
N THR A 287 -24.13 -6.57 12.96
CA THR A 287 -24.14 -5.27 13.65
C THR A 287 -22.73 -4.83 14.06
N LEU A 288 -21.93 -5.71 14.68
CA LEU A 288 -20.56 -5.39 15.08
C LEU A 288 -19.68 -5.03 13.88
N ILE A 289 -19.78 -5.78 12.78
CA ILE A 289 -19.05 -5.50 11.55
C ILE A 289 -19.47 -4.14 10.96
N TYR A 290 -20.77 -3.84 10.99
CA TYR A 290 -21.29 -2.55 10.54
C TYR A 290 -20.73 -1.40 11.40
N GLU A 291 -20.78 -1.50 12.71
CA GLU A 291 -20.24 -0.50 13.63
C GLU A 291 -18.74 -0.27 13.45
N ALA A 292 -17.95 -1.35 13.24
CA ALA A 292 -16.54 -1.25 12.97
C ALA A 292 -16.25 -0.43 11.70
N ARG A 293 -17.01 -0.70 10.64
CA ARG A 293 -16.91 0.04 9.38
C ARG A 293 -17.26 1.51 9.58
N GLU A 294 -18.38 1.79 10.25
CA GLU A 294 -18.81 3.16 10.53
C GLU A 294 -17.79 3.96 11.35
N ASN A 295 -17.15 3.32 12.33
CA ASN A 295 -16.11 3.97 13.13
C ASN A 295 -14.84 4.25 12.31
N ALA A 296 -14.42 3.35 11.44
CA ALA A 296 -13.30 3.61 10.50
C ALA A 296 -13.65 4.78 9.56
N ILE A 297 -14.85 4.80 8.99
CA ILE A 297 -15.32 5.89 8.10
C ILE A 297 -15.43 7.23 8.84
N LYS A 298 -15.84 7.24 10.11
CA LYS A 298 -15.84 8.48 10.91
C LYS A 298 -14.44 9.07 11.06
N ARG A 299 -13.41 8.23 11.24
CA ARG A 299 -12.01 8.69 11.31
C ARG A 299 -11.54 9.25 9.95
N VAL A 300 -11.88 8.60 8.84
CA VAL A 300 -11.64 9.13 7.49
C VAL A 300 -12.27 10.51 7.30
N LYS A 301 -13.53 10.69 7.72
CA LYS A 301 -14.20 11.99 7.64
C LYS A 301 -13.51 13.05 8.51
N ALA A 302 -13.11 12.70 9.72
CA ALA A 302 -12.39 13.61 10.61
C ALA A 302 -11.05 14.05 10.01
N ASP A 303 -10.28 13.14 9.41
CA ASP A 303 -9.04 13.48 8.72
C ASP A 303 -9.29 14.41 7.52
N ALA A 304 -10.36 14.17 6.75
CA ALA A 304 -10.74 15.00 5.61
C ALA A 304 -11.16 16.41 6.05
N GLU A 305 -11.92 16.54 7.12
CA GLU A 305 -12.31 17.83 7.70
C GLU A 305 -11.07 18.61 8.18
N LEU A 306 -10.13 17.94 8.85
CA LEU A 306 -8.89 18.57 9.32
C LEU A 306 -8.03 19.12 8.17
N CYS A 307 -8.00 18.47 7.02
CA CYS A 307 -7.24 18.96 5.86
C CYS A 307 -8.06 19.95 4.99
N GLY A 308 -9.32 20.23 5.34
CA GLY A 308 -10.17 21.18 4.63
C GLY A 308 -10.62 20.67 3.26
N ALA A 309 -10.97 19.41 3.17
CA ALA A 309 -11.51 18.79 1.95
C ALA A 309 -12.95 19.20 1.70
N ASP A 310 -13.35 19.20 0.42
CA ASP A 310 -14.75 19.30 0.03
C ASP A 310 -15.39 17.91 0.03
N ASP A 311 -14.65 16.89 -0.47
CA ASP A 311 -15.13 15.52 -0.60
C ASP A 311 -14.01 14.50 -0.32
N VAL A 312 -14.38 13.23 -0.10
CA VAL A 312 -13.46 12.07 -0.08
C VAL A 312 -13.90 11.11 -1.18
N VAL A 313 -12.99 10.75 -2.05
CA VAL A 313 -13.24 9.87 -3.18
C VAL A 313 -12.35 8.62 -3.15
N GLY A 314 -12.72 7.59 -3.92
CA GLY A 314 -11.93 6.36 -4.05
C GLY A 314 -11.82 5.55 -2.75
N VAL A 315 -12.80 5.61 -1.85
CA VAL A 315 -12.69 4.92 -0.55
C VAL A 315 -12.65 3.41 -0.72
N LYS A 316 -11.56 2.82 -0.25
CA LYS A 316 -11.31 1.36 -0.17
C LYS A 316 -11.40 0.93 1.29
N THR A 317 -11.96 -0.26 1.53
CA THR A 317 -12.04 -0.84 2.88
C THR A 317 -11.30 -2.16 2.93
N TYR A 318 -10.52 -2.35 3.98
CA TYR A 318 -9.73 -3.55 4.23
C TYR A 318 -10.17 -4.18 5.53
N VAL A 319 -10.20 -5.50 5.58
CA VAL A 319 -10.56 -6.27 6.77
C VAL A 319 -9.43 -7.26 7.06
N TYR A 320 -8.81 -7.12 8.22
CA TYR A 320 -7.73 -8.00 8.65
C TYR A 320 -8.15 -8.77 9.91
N GLN A 321 -7.98 -10.08 9.87
CA GLN A 321 -8.07 -10.88 11.07
C GLN A 321 -6.78 -10.73 11.87
N LEU A 322 -6.91 -10.16 13.06
CA LEU A 322 -5.86 -10.17 14.06
C LEU A 322 -5.98 -11.46 14.90
N SER A 323 -4.97 -11.77 15.72
CA SER A 323 -5.05 -12.94 16.60
C SER A 323 -6.18 -12.80 17.65
N ASN A 324 -6.64 -13.95 18.21
CA ASN A 324 -7.56 -14.02 19.36
C ASN A 324 -8.95 -13.36 19.18
N GLY A 325 -9.52 -13.43 17.99
CA GLY A 325 -10.88 -12.95 17.74
C GLY A 325 -10.99 -11.43 17.63
N LEU A 326 -9.87 -10.75 17.37
CA LEU A 326 -9.86 -9.36 16.96
C LEU A 326 -9.91 -9.22 15.46
N ILE A 327 -10.62 -8.22 14.98
CA ILE A 327 -10.71 -7.85 13.57
C ILE A 327 -10.37 -6.37 13.45
N GLU A 328 -9.49 -6.04 12.52
CA GLU A 328 -9.18 -4.66 12.12
C GLU A 328 -9.97 -4.32 10.87
N PHE A 329 -10.69 -3.19 10.93
CA PHE A 329 -11.23 -2.51 9.76
C PHE A 329 -10.40 -1.27 9.48
N MET A 330 -9.93 -1.14 8.25
CA MET A 330 -9.24 0.04 7.77
C MET A 330 -9.96 0.59 6.56
N ALA A 331 -10.24 1.88 6.55
CA ALA A 331 -10.75 2.62 5.40
C ALA A 331 -9.68 3.61 4.94
N ILE A 332 -9.44 3.69 3.64
CA ILE A 332 -8.49 4.62 3.01
C ILE A 332 -9.21 5.28 1.84
N GLY A 333 -8.96 6.58 1.62
CA GLY A 333 -9.45 7.30 0.46
C GLY A 333 -8.66 8.59 0.24
N THR A 334 -8.97 9.30 -0.83
CA THR A 334 -8.34 10.58 -1.14
C THR A 334 -9.29 11.74 -0.89
N ALA A 335 -8.91 12.63 -0.01
CA ALA A 335 -9.54 13.92 0.22
C ALA A 335 -9.26 14.84 -0.98
N VAL A 336 -10.30 15.45 -1.52
CA VAL A 336 -10.21 16.32 -2.71
C VAL A 336 -10.83 17.68 -2.45
N ARG A 337 -10.40 18.69 -3.22
CA ARG A 337 -10.92 20.04 -3.19
C ARG A 337 -11.20 20.54 -4.59
N LYS A 338 -12.30 21.26 -4.78
CA LYS A 338 -12.56 21.98 -6.02
C LYS A 338 -11.55 23.10 -6.21
N MET A 339 -10.96 23.16 -7.39
CA MET A 339 -10.02 24.21 -7.76
C MET A 339 -10.30 24.68 -9.17
N ALA A 340 -10.47 25.98 -9.34
CA ALA A 340 -10.66 26.60 -10.66
C ALA A 340 -9.35 26.53 -11.48
N GLY A 341 -9.47 26.37 -12.79
CA GLY A 341 -8.34 26.37 -13.72
C GLY A 341 -7.57 25.06 -13.80
N LEU A 342 -8.05 24.01 -13.16
CA LEU A 342 -7.49 22.66 -13.37
C LEU A 342 -7.93 22.12 -14.72
N THR A 343 -7.01 21.50 -15.43
CA THR A 343 -7.26 20.81 -16.69
C THR A 343 -6.22 19.72 -16.92
N THR A 344 -6.58 18.76 -17.74
CA THR A 344 -5.66 17.75 -18.28
C THR A 344 -5.13 18.21 -19.64
N GLN A 345 -3.97 17.70 -20.07
CA GLN A 345 -3.41 18.06 -21.37
C GLN A 345 -4.26 17.50 -22.52
N SER A 346 -4.79 16.29 -22.36
CA SER A 346 -5.64 15.61 -23.33
C SER A 346 -7.12 15.75 -22.99
N GLU A 347 -7.97 15.76 -23.99
CA GLU A 347 -9.42 15.76 -23.82
C GLU A 347 -9.95 14.39 -23.40
N GLN A 348 -9.29 13.32 -23.80
CA GLN A 348 -9.68 11.93 -23.56
C GLN A 348 -8.45 11.10 -23.21
N LEU A 349 -8.65 10.09 -22.38
CA LEU A 349 -7.64 9.08 -22.14
C LEU A 349 -7.44 8.19 -23.38
N PRO A 350 -6.22 7.71 -23.64
CA PRO A 350 -5.98 6.70 -24.66
C PRO A 350 -6.77 5.42 -24.34
N PRO A 351 -7.08 4.60 -25.35
CA PRO A 351 -7.70 3.30 -25.11
C PRO A 351 -6.88 2.47 -24.12
N GLN A 352 -7.52 2.06 -23.04
CA GLN A 352 -6.89 1.24 -22.00
C GLN A 352 -7.55 -0.13 -21.99
N ALA A 353 -6.75 -1.19 -21.95
CA ALA A 353 -7.24 -2.55 -21.76
C ALA A 353 -7.08 -2.95 -20.28
N VAL A 354 -8.08 -3.65 -19.77
CA VAL A 354 -7.94 -4.33 -18.49
C VAL A 354 -7.09 -5.59 -18.73
N ILE A 355 -5.91 -5.62 -18.13
CA ILE A 355 -5.03 -6.78 -18.14
C ILE A 355 -5.20 -7.49 -16.80
N ALA A 356 -5.66 -8.74 -16.85
CA ALA A 356 -5.97 -9.52 -15.65
C ALA A 356 -4.70 -9.93 -14.87
N ASP A 357 -3.57 -10.02 -15.54
CA ASP A 357 -2.28 -10.39 -14.97
C ASP A 357 -1.20 -9.44 -15.51
N LYS A 358 -0.94 -8.38 -14.76
CA LYS A 358 0.07 -7.35 -15.08
C LYS A 358 1.42 -7.62 -14.39
N ASP A 359 1.46 -8.58 -13.47
CA ASP A 359 2.60 -8.76 -12.61
C ASP A 359 3.77 -9.34 -13.40
N THR A 360 4.87 -8.59 -13.46
CA THR A 360 6.14 -9.05 -14.01
C THR A 360 6.81 -10.06 -13.08
N PHE A 361 6.46 -10.02 -11.80
CA PHE A 361 6.90 -10.95 -10.77
C PHE A 361 5.70 -11.64 -10.13
N ILE A 362 5.69 -12.96 -10.14
CA ILE A 362 4.64 -13.78 -9.54
C ILE A 362 5.25 -14.58 -8.39
N ASN A 363 4.90 -14.24 -7.16
CA ASN A 363 5.30 -15.02 -6.00
C ASN A 363 4.42 -16.27 -5.85
N ILE A 364 4.92 -17.40 -6.33
CA ILE A 364 4.19 -18.69 -6.26
C ILE A 364 3.99 -19.16 -4.81
N ALA A 365 4.85 -18.74 -3.87
CA ALA A 365 4.71 -19.09 -2.46
C ALA A 365 3.43 -18.50 -1.84
N ASP A 366 3.08 -17.27 -2.19
CA ASP A 366 1.86 -16.62 -1.71
C ASP A 366 0.58 -17.30 -2.26
N ARG A 367 0.63 -17.74 -3.52
CA ARG A 367 -0.46 -18.52 -4.13
C ARG A 367 -0.62 -19.91 -3.47
N ARG A 368 0.45 -20.55 -3.05
CA ARG A 368 0.39 -21.82 -2.31
C ARG A 368 -0.21 -21.66 -0.93
N MET A 369 0.12 -20.61 -0.19
CA MET A 369 -0.52 -20.32 1.11
C MET A 369 -2.04 -20.11 0.98
N ALA A 370 -2.49 -19.37 -0.06
CA ALA A 370 -3.92 -19.18 -0.31
C ALA A 370 -4.64 -20.50 -0.68
N THR A 371 -3.95 -21.37 -1.42
CA THR A 371 -4.51 -22.68 -1.82
C THR A 371 -4.53 -23.67 -0.65
N ASP A 372 -3.52 -23.64 0.21
CA ASP A 372 -3.44 -24.49 1.39
C ASP A 372 -4.43 -24.06 2.49
N LEU A 373 -4.70 -22.77 2.65
CA LEU A 373 -5.79 -22.26 3.49
C LEU A 373 -7.16 -22.74 2.99
N ASN A 374 -7.41 -22.71 1.68
CA ASN A 374 -8.64 -23.24 1.09
C ASN A 374 -8.73 -24.76 1.22
N ARG A 375 -7.63 -25.51 1.10
CA ARG A 375 -7.60 -26.96 1.33
C ARG A 375 -7.83 -27.32 2.79
N SER A 376 -7.24 -26.61 3.75
CA SER A 376 -7.47 -26.84 5.17
C SER A 376 -8.92 -26.58 5.60
N MET A 377 -9.58 -25.61 4.96
CA MET A 377 -11.02 -25.35 5.17
C MET A 377 -11.91 -26.42 4.52
N SER A 378 -11.50 -26.99 3.38
CA SER A 378 -12.28 -28.04 2.70
C SER A 378 -12.08 -29.45 3.30
N SER A 379 -10.92 -29.73 3.91
CA SER A 379 -10.65 -31.04 4.53
C SER A 379 -11.38 -31.25 5.85
N HIS A 380 -11.89 -30.18 6.49
CA HIS A 380 -12.72 -30.30 7.69
C HIS A 380 -14.23 -30.54 7.40
N THR A 381 -14.65 -30.54 6.13
CA THR A 381 -16.05 -30.74 5.74
C THR A 381 -16.37 -32.17 5.22
N THR A 382 -15.37 -33.05 5.06
CA THR A 382 -15.56 -34.39 4.50
C THR A 382 -15.24 -35.56 5.45
N GLY A 383 -15.10 -35.30 6.75
CA GLY A 383 -14.86 -36.35 7.75
C GLY A 383 -16.08 -36.61 8.61
N GLY A 384 -17.02 -37.42 8.14
CA GLY A 384 -18.13 -37.87 8.99
C GLY A 384 -19.34 -38.42 8.27
N VAL A 385 -19.22 -39.57 7.65
CA VAL A 385 -20.32 -40.60 7.59
C VAL A 385 -19.66 -41.94 7.29
N SER A 386 -19.55 -42.78 8.28
CA SER A 386 -19.71 -44.24 8.21
C SER A 386 -19.98 -44.74 9.63
#